data_69e9b789a2e0daa2089b239645eb8c7a
#
_entry.id   69e9b789a2e0daa2089b239645eb8c7a
#
_cell.length_a   1.000
_cell.length_b   1.000
_cell.length_c   1.000
_cell.angle_alpha   90.00
_cell.angle_beta   90.00
_cell.angle_gamma   90.00
#
_symmetry.space_group_name_H-M   'P 1'
#
loop_
_entity.id
_entity.type
_entity.pdbx_description
1 polymer ?
#
loop_
_entity_poly.entity_id
_entity_poly.type
_entity_poly.pdbx_seq_one_letter_code
_entity_poly.pdbx_strand_id
1 'polypeptide(L)'
;MKRFFMIMAVMVAAVFTLNAQEKTKTYKFGDIKSIDAGYSYKIYVTEGSSKEGKVVYDKELEDYMIVNYSALSSELVLRMDDLPRRLRNGNFSNIKVYVNMDEIDEIDLSGAASVSFEGRYKASDLDVELSGASSLNGLVVTANTLRADCSGAASFNMEGVFKGNVEMELSGAVNGRFSGRGDDFEGELSGACNLDADLEFRNCDLNCSGASKAELAGKADRLSIDGSGACSIDAKDLNADYASVDLSGASKAKVNADKELRYDIPRSCKITYYGNARLINLSDDNNVVKGN
;
A
#
# COMPACT_ATOMS: atom_id res chain seq x y z
N MET A 1 24.57 26.68 0.93
CA MET A 1 25.29 25.40 0.90
C MET A 1 24.54 24.46 -0.04
N LYS A 2 25.10 24.24 -1.23
CA LYS A 2 24.48 23.38 -2.25
C LYS A 2 24.72 21.91 -1.88
N ARG A 3 23.68 21.15 -1.55
CA ARG A 3 23.77 19.69 -1.37
C ARG A 3 23.72 19.04 -2.76
N PHE A 4 24.86 18.53 -3.19
CA PHE A 4 24.98 17.67 -4.35
C PHE A 4 24.30 16.34 -4.00
N PHE A 5 23.18 16.04 -4.65
CA PHE A 5 22.67 14.67 -4.73
C PHE A 5 23.52 13.92 -5.76
N MET A 6 24.36 13.04 -5.25
CA MET A 6 25.15 12.12 -6.06
C MET A 6 24.23 11.00 -6.51
N ILE A 7 23.75 11.09 -7.76
CA ILE A 7 23.05 9.98 -8.42
C ILE A 7 24.10 8.90 -8.66
N MET A 8 24.05 7.86 -7.87
CA MET A 8 24.86 6.67 -8.06
C MET A 8 24.19 5.84 -9.18
N ALA A 9 24.59 6.11 -10.42
CA ALA A 9 24.29 5.23 -11.53
C ALA A 9 24.99 3.89 -11.24
N VAL A 10 24.22 2.90 -10.82
CA VAL A 10 24.70 1.52 -10.73
C VAL A 10 24.87 1.01 -12.15
N MET A 11 26.06 1.22 -12.69
CA MET A 11 26.51 0.54 -13.88
C MET A 11 26.66 -0.93 -13.51
N VAL A 12 25.66 -1.75 -13.86
CA VAL A 12 25.74 -3.20 -13.72
C VAL A 12 26.77 -3.68 -14.72
N ALA A 13 28.04 -3.68 -14.31
CA ALA A 13 29.03 -4.49 -14.96
C ALA A 13 28.60 -5.96 -14.79
N ALA A 14 28.27 -6.61 -15.89
CA ALA A 14 27.97 -8.04 -15.92
C ALA A 14 29.21 -8.81 -15.48
N VAL A 15 29.34 -9.06 -14.20
CA VAL A 15 30.23 -10.10 -13.68
C VAL A 15 29.52 -11.42 -13.98
N PHE A 16 29.91 -12.06 -15.04
CA PHE A 16 29.54 -13.45 -15.32
C PHE A 16 30.16 -14.35 -14.26
N THR A 17 29.54 -14.48 -13.12
CA THR A 17 29.74 -15.64 -12.27
C THR A 17 28.93 -16.77 -12.91
N LEU A 18 29.62 -17.76 -13.45
CA LEU A 18 29.05 -19.00 -13.96
C LEU A 18 28.34 -19.77 -12.82
N ASN A 19 27.15 -19.36 -12.46
CA ASN A 19 26.17 -20.26 -11.91
C ASN A 19 25.40 -20.83 -13.10
N ALA A 20 25.69 -22.07 -13.45
CA ALA A 20 25.19 -22.77 -14.65
C ALA A 20 23.66 -23.04 -14.65
N GLN A 21 22.89 -22.35 -13.83
CA GLN A 21 21.46 -22.56 -13.56
C GLN A 21 20.56 -21.41 -13.97
N GLU A 22 21.01 -20.15 -13.97
CA GLU A 22 20.15 -19.00 -14.32
C GLU A 22 20.12 -18.79 -15.85
N LYS A 23 18.91 -18.61 -16.37
CA LYS A 23 18.63 -18.19 -17.74
C LYS A 23 18.05 -16.79 -17.78
N THR A 24 18.26 -16.13 -18.91
CA THR A 24 17.65 -14.84 -19.22
C THR A 24 16.91 -14.95 -20.54
N LYS A 25 15.65 -14.46 -20.55
CA LYS A 25 14.84 -14.37 -21.75
C LYS A 25 14.33 -12.95 -21.92
N THR A 26 14.45 -12.41 -23.12
CA THR A 26 13.92 -11.09 -23.46
C THR A 26 12.58 -11.26 -24.16
N TYR A 27 11.61 -10.46 -23.75
CA TYR A 27 10.27 -10.42 -24.30
C TYR A 27 10.01 -9.04 -24.91
N LYS A 28 9.18 -9.00 -25.95
CA LYS A 28 8.62 -7.73 -26.45
C LYS A 28 7.20 -7.61 -25.96
N PHE A 29 6.96 -6.58 -25.17
CA PHE A 29 5.64 -6.21 -24.70
C PHE A 29 5.15 -4.99 -25.49
N GLY A 30 3.87 -4.63 -25.33
CA GLY A 30 3.36 -3.31 -25.72
C GLY A 30 3.53 -2.32 -24.56
N ASP A 31 2.65 -1.32 -24.51
CA ASP A 31 2.55 -0.44 -23.37
C ASP A 31 1.85 -1.22 -22.25
N ILE A 32 2.57 -1.52 -21.18
CA ILE A 32 2.03 -2.22 -20.00
C ILE A 32 1.38 -1.17 -19.10
N LYS A 33 0.11 -1.42 -18.71
CA LYS A 33 -0.64 -0.58 -17.76
C LYS A 33 -1.19 -1.38 -16.59
N SER A 34 -1.25 -2.71 -16.71
CA SER A 34 -1.72 -3.61 -15.68
C SER A 34 -0.70 -4.73 -15.45
N ILE A 35 -0.49 -5.09 -14.18
CA ILE A 35 0.36 -6.20 -13.75
C ILE A 35 -0.47 -7.16 -12.93
N ASP A 36 -0.66 -8.38 -13.42
CA ASP A 36 -1.24 -9.50 -12.70
C ASP A 36 -0.16 -10.55 -12.42
N ALA A 37 0.26 -10.69 -11.16
CA ALA A 37 1.33 -11.59 -10.80
C ALA A 37 1.03 -12.44 -9.58
N GLY A 38 1.27 -13.74 -9.72
CA GLY A 38 1.15 -14.71 -8.63
C GLY A 38 2.47 -15.39 -8.28
N TYR A 39 2.39 -16.39 -7.38
CA TYR A 39 3.52 -17.20 -6.96
C TYR A 39 4.61 -16.36 -6.24
N SER A 40 5.85 -16.33 -6.75
CA SER A 40 6.99 -15.62 -6.15
C SER A 40 7.77 -14.78 -7.17
N TYR A 41 7.08 -14.23 -8.16
CA TYR A 41 7.68 -13.30 -9.10
C TYR A 41 8.15 -12.02 -8.39
N LYS A 42 9.38 -11.60 -8.73
CA LYS A 42 9.95 -10.32 -8.30
C LYS A 42 10.00 -9.38 -9.50
N ILE A 43 9.16 -8.38 -9.50
CA ILE A 43 8.99 -7.47 -10.63
C ILE A 43 9.66 -6.16 -10.29
N TYR A 44 10.50 -5.68 -11.19
CA TYR A 44 11.18 -4.41 -11.11
C TYR A 44 10.68 -3.53 -12.26
N VAL A 45 9.98 -2.46 -11.89
CA VAL A 45 9.39 -1.53 -12.84
C VAL A 45 10.17 -0.23 -12.78
N THR A 46 10.65 0.22 -13.94
CA THR A 46 11.29 1.53 -14.08
C THR A 46 10.46 2.41 -15.00
N GLU A 47 10.42 3.71 -14.71
CA GLU A 47 9.74 4.70 -15.57
C GLU A 47 10.38 4.69 -16.96
N GLY A 48 9.57 4.62 -18.01
CA GLY A 48 10.02 4.68 -19.40
C GLY A 48 9.14 3.89 -20.36
N SER A 49 9.28 4.19 -21.63
CA SER A 49 8.48 3.65 -22.73
C SER A 49 9.13 2.47 -23.48
N SER A 50 10.18 1.84 -22.92
CA SER A 50 10.79 0.67 -23.54
C SER A 50 9.81 -0.51 -23.54
N LYS A 51 9.57 -1.08 -24.70
CA LYS A 51 8.69 -2.24 -24.91
C LYS A 51 9.44 -3.58 -24.79
N GLU A 52 10.66 -3.56 -24.29
CA GLU A 52 11.44 -4.76 -24.01
C GLU A 52 11.46 -5.07 -22.52
N GLY A 53 11.05 -6.28 -22.18
CA GLY A 53 11.15 -6.79 -20.83
C GLY A 53 12.12 -7.96 -20.74
N LYS A 54 12.73 -8.13 -19.57
CA LYS A 54 13.71 -9.15 -19.31
C LYS A 54 13.25 -10.03 -18.15
N VAL A 55 13.27 -11.34 -18.35
CA VAL A 55 12.98 -12.31 -17.30
C VAL A 55 14.23 -13.14 -17.03
N VAL A 56 14.63 -13.17 -15.77
CA VAL A 56 15.76 -13.97 -15.26
C VAL A 56 15.19 -15.04 -14.33
N TYR A 57 15.54 -16.29 -14.56
CA TYR A 57 14.92 -17.42 -13.88
C TYR A 57 15.86 -18.64 -13.84
N ASP A 58 15.61 -19.55 -12.90
CA ASP A 58 16.25 -20.84 -12.87
C ASP A 58 15.78 -21.73 -14.03
N LYS A 59 16.71 -22.34 -14.76
CA LYS A 59 16.42 -23.14 -15.96
C LYS A 59 15.35 -24.20 -15.74
N GLU A 60 15.26 -24.77 -14.55
CA GLU A 60 14.29 -25.82 -14.22
C GLU A 60 12.84 -25.32 -14.18
N LEU A 61 12.64 -24.00 -14.11
CA LEU A 61 11.31 -23.37 -14.07
C LEU A 61 10.78 -23.04 -15.47
N GLU A 62 11.60 -23.14 -16.52
CA GLU A 62 11.27 -22.65 -17.87
C GLU A 62 9.93 -23.18 -18.41
N ASP A 63 9.67 -24.48 -18.22
CA ASP A 63 8.47 -25.16 -18.73
C ASP A 63 7.21 -24.89 -17.91
N TYR A 64 7.35 -24.25 -16.73
CA TYR A 64 6.26 -23.98 -15.80
C TYR A 64 5.92 -22.49 -15.71
N MET A 65 6.76 -21.62 -16.24
CA MET A 65 6.53 -20.19 -16.21
C MET A 65 5.55 -19.74 -17.28
N ILE A 66 4.54 -18.98 -16.87
CA ILE A 66 3.63 -18.29 -17.77
C ILE A 66 4.00 -16.81 -17.72
N VAL A 67 4.49 -16.29 -18.86
CA VAL A 67 4.75 -14.87 -19.08
C VAL A 67 3.94 -14.48 -20.30
N ASN A 68 2.81 -13.85 -20.10
CA ASN A 68 1.87 -13.49 -21.15
C ASN A 68 1.61 -11.96 -21.13
N TYR A 69 1.42 -11.39 -22.30
CA TYR A 69 1.04 -9.98 -22.46
C TYR A 69 -0.20 -9.90 -23.35
N SER A 70 -1.22 -9.23 -22.86
CA SER A 70 -2.46 -8.94 -23.60
C SER A 70 -2.40 -7.51 -24.15
N ALA A 71 -2.31 -7.37 -25.46
CA ALA A 71 -2.33 -6.05 -26.10
C ALA A 71 -3.70 -5.36 -26.04
N LEU A 72 -4.78 -6.09 -25.78
CA LEU A 72 -6.13 -5.54 -25.66
C LEU A 72 -6.35 -4.87 -24.29
N SER A 73 -5.83 -5.49 -23.21
CA SER A 73 -5.93 -4.97 -21.84
C SER A 73 -4.66 -4.24 -21.40
N SER A 74 -3.60 -4.21 -22.21
CA SER A 74 -2.28 -3.70 -21.80
C SER A 74 -1.72 -4.36 -20.54
N GLU A 75 -2.03 -5.63 -20.34
CA GLU A 75 -1.82 -6.39 -19.11
C GLU A 75 -0.66 -7.37 -19.24
N LEU A 76 0.24 -7.36 -18.26
CA LEU A 76 1.28 -8.34 -18.10
C LEU A 76 0.88 -9.39 -17.05
N VAL A 77 0.65 -10.62 -17.50
CA VAL A 77 0.26 -11.75 -16.65
C VAL A 77 1.46 -12.65 -16.38
N LEU A 78 1.77 -12.84 -15.10
CA LEU A 78 2.89 -13.63 -14.59
C LEU A 78 2.38 -14.71 -13.64
N ARG A 79 2.30 -15.94 -14.11
CA ARG A 79 1.77 -17.08 -13.37
C ARG A 79 2.74 -18.27 -13.41
N MET A 80 2.52 -19.24 -12.55
CA MET A 80 3.18 -20.54 -12.59
C MET A 80 2.14 -21.62 -12.85
N ASP A 81 2.43 -22.50 -13.76
CA ASP A 81 1.68 -23.73 -13.97
C ASP A 81 2.02 -24.77 -12.89
N ASP A 82 1.38 -25.92 -12.92
CA ASP A 82 1.53 -26.98 -11.92
C ASP A 82 2.98 -27.44 -11.74
N LEU A 83 3.65 -26.86 -10.71
CA LEU A 83 5.00 -27.24 -10.33
C LEU A 83 5.04 -28.64 -9.70
N PRO A 84 5.92 -29.52 -10.17
CA PRO A 84 6.19 -30.78 -9.49
C PRO A 84 6.58 -30.59 -8.04
N ARG A 85 6.20 -31.52 -7.14
CA ARG A 85 6.52 -31.43 -5.71
C ARG A 85 8.00 -31.17 -5.41
N ARG A 86 8.91 -31.76 -6.22
CA ARG A 86 10.37 -31.54 -6.08
C ARG A 86 10.77 -30.07 -6.25
N LEU A 87 10.07 -29.33 -7.12
CA LEU A 87 10.36 -27.91 -7.37
C LEU A 87 9.60 -26.99 -6.39
N ARG A 88 8.44 -27.41 -5.85
CA ARG A 88 7.72 -26.65 -4.82
C ARG A 88 8.50 -26.50 -3.52
N ASN A 89 9.30 -27.52 -3.16
CA ASN A 89 10.10 -27.54 -1.93
C ASN A 89 11.54 -27.04 -2.15
N GLY A 90 11.90 -26.71 -3.38
CA GLY A 90 13.20 -26.15 -3.74
C GLY A 90 13.26 -24.65 -3.48
N ASN A 91 14.46 -24.13 -3.30
CA ASN A 91 14.72 -22.70 -3.09
C ASN A 91 14.68 -21.91 -4.41
N PHE A 92 13.72 -22.24 -5.30
CA PHE A 92 13.54 -21.63 -6.62
C PHE A 92 12.74 -20.32 -6.56
N SER A 93 13.14 -19.40 -5.70
CA SER A 93 12.44 -18.13 -5.49
C SER A 93 12.98 -16.97 -6.35
N ASN A 94 13.79 -17.26 -7.37
CA ASN A 94 14.49 -16.22 -8.13
C ASN A 94 13.94 -16.04 -9.56
N ILE A 95 12.65 -15.76 -9.68
CA ILE A 95 12.12 -15.27 -10.95
C ILE A 95 12.08 -13.75 -10.87
N LYS A 96 12.92 -13.08 -11.66
CA LYS A 96 13.00 -11.62 -11.71
C LYS A 96 12.52 -11.13 -13.07
N VAL A 97 11.62 -10.17 -13.05
CA VAL A 97 11.04 -9.55 -14.25
C VAL A 97 11.39 -8.07 -14.23
N TYR A 98 11.96 -7.59 -15.30
CA TYR A 98 12.33 -6.18 -15.47
C TYR A 98 11.52 -5.61 -16.63
N VAL A 99 10.74 -4.57 -16.38
CA VAL A 99 9.89 -3.90 -17.36
C VAL A 99 9.91 -2.39 -17.21
N ASN A 100 9.52 -1.69 -18.26
CA ASN A 100 9.31 -0.26 -18.22
C ASN A 100 7.83 0.06 -18.36
N MET A 101 7.36 1.07 -17.62
CA MET A 101 6.01 1.59 -17.69
C MET A 101 6.04 3.11 -17.51
N ASP A 102 5.11 3.84 -18.15
CA ASP A 102 4.90 5.27 -17.93
C ASP A 102 3.56 5.52 -17.20
N GLU A 103 2.59 4.64 -17.41
CA GLU A 103 1.26 4.66 -16.82
C GLU A 103 0.98 3.33 -16.14
N ILE A 104 0.16 3.36 -15.09
CA ILE A 104 -0.27 2.16 -14.39
C ILE A 104 -1.69 2.32 -13.88
N ASP A 105 -2.59 1.44 -14.32
CA ASP A 105 -4.00 1.49 -13.96
C ASP A 105 -4.38 0.37 -12.97
N GLU A 106 -3.64 -0.78 -12.98
CA GLU A 106 -3.98 -1.92 -12.15
C GLU A 106 -2.75 -2.72 -11.69
N ILE A 107 -2.76 -3.14 -10.43
CA ILE A 107 -1.77 -4.02 -9.82
C ILE A 107 -2.50 -5.12 -9.04
N ASP A 108 -2.50 -6.36 -9.55
CA ASP A 108 -2.97 -7.54 -8.83
C ASP A 108 -1.79 -8.45 -8.47
N LEU A 109 -1.50 -8.57 -7.17
CA LEU A 109 -0.45 -9.42 -6.66
C LEU A 109 -1.00 -10.49 -5.71
N SER A 110 -0.64 -11.73 -5.99
CA SER A 110 -1.03 -12.86 -5.15
C SER A 110 0.14 -13.77 -4.78
N GLY A 111 -0.09 -14.69 -3.84
CA GLY A 111 0.94 -15.61 -3.39
C GLY A 111 2.05 -14.92 -2.61
N ALA A 112 3.26 -14.94 -3.11
CA ALA A 112 4.44 -14.26 -2.56
C ALA A 112 5.10 -13.34 -3.63
N ALA A 113 4.30 -12.85 -4.57
CA ALA A 113 4.76 -11.93 -5.61
C ALA A 113 5.15 -10.58 -5.01
N SER A 114 6.13 -9.93 -5.63
CA SER A 114 6.54 -8.60 -5.23
C SER A 114 6.78 -7.70 -6.42
N VAL A 115 6.37 -6.44 -6.32
CA VAL A 115 6.68 -5.40 -7.30
C VAL A 115 7.42 -4.26 -6.62
N SER A 116 8.44 -3.76 -7.30
CA SER A 116 9.20 -2.58 -6.88
C SER A 116 9.24 -1.57 -8.00
N PHE A 117 8.79 -0.36 -7.71
CA PHE A 117 8.74 0.75 -8.65
C PHE A 117 9.89 1.72 -8.42
N GLU A 118 10.47 2.20 -9.53
CA GLU A 118 11.44 3.28 -9.54
C GLU A 118 11.01 4.33 -10.57
N GLY A 119 10.73 5.54 -10.11
CA GLY A 119 10.22 6.64 -10.93
C GLY A 119 8.86 7.13 -10.49
N ARG A 120 8.17 7.88 -11.36
CA ARG A 120 6.86 8.49 -11.13
C ARG A 120 5.89 8.09 -12.21
N TYR A 121 4.74 7.63 -11.80
CA TYR A 121 3.75 7.05 -12.70
C TYR A 121 2.48 7.89 -12.74
N LYS A 122 1.69 7.67 -13.78
CA LYS A 122 0.36 8.27 -13.94
C LYS A 122 -0.66 7.15 -14.03
N ALA A 123 -1.85 7.42 -13.49
CA ALA A 123 -3.03 6.62 -13.69
C ALA A 123 -4.22 7.51 -13.99
N SER A 124 -5.22 6.98 -14.68
CA SER A 124 -6.55 7.59 -14.66
C SER A 124 -7.19 7.30 -13.33
N ASP A 125 -7.48 6.06 -13.08
CA ASP A 125 -7.90 5.52 -11.80
C ASP A 125 -6.97 4.34 -11.51
N LEU A 126 -6.54 4.19 -10.27
CA LEU A 126 -5.60 3.14 -9.88
C LEU A 126 -6.27 2.13 -8.98
N ASP A 127 -6.27 0.87 -9.42
CA ASP A 127 -6.72 -0.27 -8.65
C ASP A 127 -5.52 -1.11 -8.18
N VAL A 128 -5.48 -1.43 -6.87
CA VAL A 128 -4.41 -2.22 -6.26
C VAL A 128 -5.02 -3.35 -5.45
N GLU A 129 -4.80 -4.58 -5.89
CA GLU A 129 -5.20 -5.78 -5.17
C GLU A 129 -3.97 -6.55 -4.69
N LEU A 130 -3.84 -6.72 -3.37
CA LEU A 130 -2.74 -7.47 -2.75
C LEU A 130 -3.28 -8.61 -1.90
N SER A 131 -2.87 -9.83 -2.20
CA SER A 131 -3.30 -11.00 -1.42
C SER A 131 -2.14 -11.94 -1.08
N GLY A 132 -2.36 -12.84 -0.11
CA GLY A 132 -1.34 -13.77 0.34
C GLY A 132 -0.22 -13.09 1.14
N ALA A 133 1.02 -13.25 0.71
CA ALA A 133 2.21 -12.60 1.29
C ALA A 133 2.89 -11.68 0.26
N SER A 134 2.09 -11.01 -0.55
CA SER A 134 2.55 -10.12 -1.62
C SER A 134 3.07 -8.79 -1.10
N SER A 135 3.87 -8.10 -1.91
CA SER A 135 4.40 -6.80 -1.54
C SER A 135 4.51 -5.83 -2.71
N LEU A 136 4.10 -4.57 -2.47
CA LEU A 136 4.23 -3.45 -3.39
C LEU A 136 5.11 -2.39 -2.76
N ASN A 137 6.18 -1.99 -3.46
CA ASN A 137 7.18 -1.09 -2.91
C ASN A 137 7.49 0.08 -3.84
N GLY A 138 7.51 1.29 -3.27
CA GLY A 138 8.06 2.48 -3.89
C GLY A 138 7.20 3.07 -5.02
N LEU A 139 5.90 2.77 -5.08
CA LEU A 139 5.02 3.38 -6.07
C LEU A 139 4.78 4.85 -5.74
N VAL A 140 5.15 5.72 -6.68
CA VAL A 140 4.85 7.16 -6.64
C VAL A 140 3.95 7.48 -7.83
N VAL A 141 2.70 7.89 -7.56
CA VAL A 141 1.68 8.00 -8.60
C VAL A 141 0.92 9.33 -8.56
N THR A 142 0.46 9.78 -9.72
CA THR A 142 -0.55 10.83 -9.85
C THR A 142 -1.77 10.27 -10.56
N ALA A 143 -2.93 10.24 -9.88
CA ALA A 143 -4.15 9.65 -10.39
C ALA A 143 -5.39 10.53 -10.12
N ASN A 144 -6.56 10.14 -10.63
CA ASN A 144 -7.82 10.73 -10.19
C ASN A 144 -8.24 10.09 -8.87
N THR A 145 -8.28 8.76 -8.82
CA THR A 145 -8.69 7.98 -7.64
C THR A 145 -7.70 6.85 -7.34
N LEU A 146 -7.73 6.33 -6.12
CA LEU A 146 -7.08 5.08 -5.73
C LEU A 146 -8.09 4.20 -5.00
N ARG A 147 -8.18 2.95 -5.42
CA ARG A 147 -8.78 1.87 -4.65
C ARG A 147 -7.70 0.83 -4.32
N ALA A 148 -7.57 0.46 -3.06
CA ALA A 148 -6.57 -0.51 -2.62
C ALA A 148 -7.20 -1.57 -1.69
N ASP A 149 -7.32 -2.79 -2.19
CA ASP A 149 -7.81 -3.96 -1.45
C ASP A 149 -6.63 -4.86 -1.07
N CYS A 150 -6.27 -4.88 0.21
CA CYS A 150 -5.12 -5.63 0.69
C CYS A 150 -5.53 -6.68 1.73
N SER A 151 -5.14 -7.93 1.50
CA SER A 151 -5.53 -9.03 2.37
C SER A 151 -4.38 -9.99 2.70
N GLY A 152 -4.61 -10.92 3.65
CA GLY A 152 -3.61 -11.89 4.05
C GLY A 152 -2.48 -11.28 4.90
N ALA A 153 -1.24 -11.46 4.51
CA ALA A 153 -0.04 -10.89 5.13
C ALA A 153 0.69 -9.96 4.15
N ALA A 154 -0.06 -9.21 3.37
CA ALA A 154 0.46 -8.31 2.35
C ALA A 154 1.14 -7.08 2.96
N SER A 155 1.97 -6.43 2.16
CA SER A 155 2.59 -5.16 2.54
C SER A 155 2.66 -4.19 1.38
N PHE A 156 2.49 -2.89 1.66
CA PHE A 156 2.67 -1.87 0.63
C PHE A 156 3.36 -0.61 1.16
N ASN A 157 4.01 0.10 0.22
CA ASN A 157 4.56 1.42 0.42
C ASN A 157 4.29 2.25 -0.84
N MET A 158 3.37 3.24 -0.71
CA MET A 158 2.89 4.07 -1.80
C MET A 158 2.88 5.55 -1.43
N GLU A 159 3.16 6.38 -2.42
CA GLU A 159 3.02 7.83 -2.35
C GLU A 159 2.18 8.32 -3.53
N GLY A 160 1.24 9.25 -3.31
CA GLY A 160 0.41 9.70 -4.41
C GLY A 160 -0.23 11.07 -4.27
N VAL A 161 -0.61 11.62 -5.42
CA VAL A 161 -1.43 12.82 -5.56
C VAL A 161 -2.69 12.46 -6.32
N PHE A 162 -3.82 12.62 -5.66
CA PHE A 162 -5.13 12.24 -6.20
C PHE A 162 -5.99 13.49 -6.39
N LYS A 163 -6.81 13.52 -7.45
CA LYS A 163 -7.77 14.62 -7.68
C LYS A 163 -9.09 14.39 -6.95
N GLY A 164 -9.35 13.18 -6.54
CA GLY A 164 -10.56 12.74 -5.87
C GLY A 164 -10.23 11.84 -4.69
N ASN A 165 -10.92 10.71 -4.62
CA ASN A 165 -10.97 9.86 -3.45
C ASN A 165 -9.86 8.81 -3.43
N VAL A 166 -9.45 8.47 -2.22
CA VAL A 166 -8.61 7.32 -1.90
C VAL A 166 -9.39 6.40 -0.98
N GLU A 167 -9.57 5.15 -1.39
CA GLU A 167 -10.25 4.10 -0.64
C GLU A 167 -9.28 2.96 -0.37
N MET A 168 -9.15 2.53 0.89
CA MET A 168 -8.26 1.46 1.30
C MET A 168 -8.99 0.46 2.20
N GLU A 169 -9.09 -0.79 1.76
CA GLU A 169 -9.60 -1.91 2.55
C GLU A 169 -8.45 -2.85 2.94
N LEU A 170 -8.12 -2.90 4.23
CA LEU A 170 -7.02 -3.72 4.75
C LEU A 170 -7.55 -4.81 5.67
N SER A 171 -7.28 -6.06 5.34
CA SER A 171 -7.78 -7.19 6.12
C SER A 171 -6.70 -8.25 6.41
N GLY A 172 -6.82 -8.96 7.54
CA GLY A 172 -5.83 -9.96 7.94
C GLY A 172 -4.68 -9.39 8.76
N ALA A 173 -3.45 -9.41 8.24
CA ALA A 173 -2.24 -8.93 8.90
C ALA A 173 -1.41 -8.02 7.96
N VAL A 174 -2.08 -7.07 7.34
CA VAL A 174 -1.50 -6.14 6.35
C VAL A 174 -0.63 -5.09 7.06
N ASN A 175 0.51 -4.75 6.43
CA ASN A 175 1.36 -3.65 6.84
C ASN A 175 1.43 -2.61 5.71
N GLY A 176 0.73 -1.48 5.89
CA GLY A 176 0.64 -0.40 4.92
C GLY A 176 1.44 0.83 5.34
N ARG A 177 2.13 1.42 4.37
CA ARG A 177 2.67 2.77 4.48
C ARG A 177 2.17 3.60 3.31
N PHE A 178 1.52 4.72 3.60
CA PHE A 178 0.89 5.57 2.61
C PHE A 178 1.19 7.04 2.87
N SER A 179 1.55 7.77 1.84
CA SER A 179 1.59 9.23 1.88
C SER A 179 0.78 9.79 0.72
N GLY A 180 -0.24 10.58 1.01
CA GLY A 180 -1.15 11.03 -0.03
C GLY A 180 -1.87 12.33 0.24
N ARG A 181 -2.29 12.97 -0.87
CA ARG A 181 -3.17 14.14 -0.83
C ARG A 181 -4.27 14.02 -1.87
N GLY A 182 -5.45 14.50 -1.50
CA GLY A 182 -6.66 14.43 -2.35
C GLY A 182 -7.86 15.09 -1.71
N ASP A 183 -9.05 14.69 -2.14
CA ASP A 183 -10.30 15.21 -1.58
C ASP A 183 -10.72 14.43 -0.34
N ASP A 184 -11.02 13.14 -0.50
CA ASP A 184 -11.51 12.29 0.58
C ASP A 184 -10.62 11.04 0.72
N PHE A 185 -10.29 10.68 1.96
CA PHE A 185 -9.61 9.45 2.32
C PHE A 185 -10.54 8.59 3.16
N GLU A 186 -10.76 7.35 2.74
CA GLU A 186 -11.50 6.34 3.47
C GLU A 186 -10.59 5.12 3.70
N GLY A 187 -10.43 4.74 4.97
CA GLY A 187 -9.62 3.60 5.38
C GLY A 187 -10.41 2.61 6.23
N GLU A 188 -10.51 1.38 5.79
CA GLU A 188 -11.10 0.28 6.56
C GLU A 188 -10.02 -0.73 6.97
N LEU A 189 -9.81 -0.89 8.27
CA LEU A 189 -8.83 -1.82 8.84
C LEU A 189 -9.54 -2.91 9.64
N SER A 190 -9.31 -4.16 9.27
CA SER A 190 -9.85 -5.31 9.98
C SER A 190 -8.81 -6.39 10.27
N GLY A 191 -8.94 -7.11 11.39
CA GLY A 191 -7.97 -8.13 11.79
C GLY A 191 -6.83 -7.58 12.65
N ALA A 192 -5.59 -7.68 12.17
CA ALA A 192 -4.38 -7.20 12.86
C ALA A 192 -3.52 -6.33 11.93
N CYS A 193 -4.15 -5.39 11.25
CA CYS A 193 -3.51 -4.51 10.29
C CYS A 193 -2.75 -3.37 10.96
N ASN A 194 -1.67 -2.92 10.33
CA ASN A 194 -0.95 -1.71 10.69
C ASN A 194 -0.94 -0.76 9.51
N LEU A 195 -1.38 0.47 9.72
CA LEU A 195 -1.33 1.55 8.74
C LEU A 195 -0.53 2.73 9.31
N ASP A 196 0.49 3.15 8.59
CA ASP A 196 1.25 4.39 8.84
C ASP A 196 0.98 5.33 7.67
N ALA A 197 0.26 6.44 7.91
CA ALA A 197 -0.24 7.29 6.84
C ALA A 197 0.02 8.79 7.11
N ASP A 198 0.56 9.46 6.08
CA ASP A 198 0.69 10.92 6.03
C ASP A 198 -0.35 11.48 5.04
N LEU A 199 -1.36 12.19 5.56
CA LEU A 199 -2.60 12.52 4.87
C LEU A 199 -2.79 14.03 4.74
N GLU A 200 -2.92 14.52 3.51
CA GLU A 200 -3.36 15.89 3.21
C GLU A 200 -4.71 15.84 2.45
N PHE A 201 -5.81 15.65 3.17
CA PHE A 201 -7.15 15.48 2.61
C PHE A 201 -8.16 16.44 3.25
N ARG A 202 -9.27 16.71 2.58
CA ARG A 202 -10.37 17.48 3.19
C ARG A 202 -11.10 16.65 4.23
N ASN A 203 -11.45 15.43 3.90
CA ASN A 203 -12.11 14.50 4.81
C ASN A 203 -11.24 13.24 4.95
N CYS A 204 -11.11 12.77 6.19
CA CYS A 204 -10.45 11.51 6.50
C CYS A 204 -11.40 10.67 7.36
N ASP A 205 -11.85 9.54 6.83
CA ASP A 205 -12.69 8.58 7.52
C ASP A 205 -11.88 7.30 7.76
N LEU A 206 -11.80 6.86 9.02
CA LEU A 206 -11.06 5.68 9.44
C LEU A 206 -11.93 4.74 10.26
N ASN A 207 -12.22 3.57 9.71
CA ASN A 207 -12.90 2.47 10.36
C ASN A 207 -11.90 1.40 10.80
N CYS A 208 -11.77 1.16 12.10
CA CYS A 208 -10.85 0.18 12.65
C CYS A 208 -11.59 -0.90 13.42
N SER A 209 -11.29 -2.16 13.12
CA SER A 209 -11.83 -3.30 13.85
C SER A 209 -10.75 -4.34 14.19
N GLY A 210 -11.07 -5.29 15.09
CA GLY A 210 -10.13 -6.32 15.54
C GLY A 210 -9.05 -5.79 16.47
N ALA A 211 -7.80 -6.02 16.14
CA ALA A 211 -6.61 -5.56 16.88
C ALA A 211 -5.70 -4.68 16.00
N SER A 212 -6.30 -3.86 15.17
CA SER A 212 -5.60 -3.04 14.19
C SER A 212 -4.98 -1.79 14.82
N LYS A 213 -3.93 -1.30 14.20
CA LYS A 213 -3.21 -0.09 14.57
C LYS A 213 -3.15 0.88 13.40
N ALA A 214 -3.45 2.16 13.65
CA ALA A 214 -3.24 3.23 12.69
C ALA A 214 -2.41 4.36 13.34
N GLU A 215 -1.40 4.84 12.62
CA GLU A 215 -0.66 6.06 12.92
C GLU A 215 -0.92 7.05 11.78
N LEU A 216 -1.56 8.18 12.09
CA LEU A 216 -1.95 9.18 11.10
C LEU A 216 -1.25 10.50 11.40
N ALA A 217 -0.66 11.08 10.37
CA ALA A 217 -0.05 12.40 10.39
C ALA A 217 -0.61 13.27 9.25
N GLY A 218 -0.36 14.58 9.30
CA GLY A 218 -0.69 15.51 8.23
C GLY A 218 -1.81 16.48 8.57
N LYS A 219 -2.78 16.67 7.66
CA LYS A 219 -3.84 17.67 7.81
C LYS A 219 -5.16 17.23 7.21
N ALA A 220 -6.28 17.53 7.91
CA ALA A 220 -7.64 17.36 7.41
C ALA A 220 -8.56 18.53 7.83
N ASP A 221 -9.62 18.82 7.06
CA ASP A 221 -10.69 19.67 7.55
C ASP A 221 -11.58 18.88 8.53
N ARG A 222 -11.85 17.60 8.21
CA ARG A 222 -12.63 16.69 9.05
C ARG A 222 -11.92 15.36 9.21
N LEU A 223 -11.92 14.85 10.43
CA LEU A 223 -11.47 13.52 10.79
C LEU A 223 -12.61 12.75 11.46
N SER A 224 -12.99 11.60 10.90
CA SER A 224 -13.91 10.66 11.53
C SER A 224 -13.17 9.38 11.89
N ILE A 225 -13.37 8.89 13.10
CA ILE A 225 -12.75 7.65 13.59
C ILE A 225 -13.81 6.78 14.23
N ASP A 226 -14.01 5.59 13.66
CA ASP A 226 -14.83 4.53 14.23
C ASP A 226 -13.95 3.36 14.63
N GLY A 227 -13.90 3.05 15.94
CA GLY A 227 -13.01 2.02 16.46
C GLY A 227 -13.74 0.95 17.26
N SER A 228 -13.58 -0.31 16.89
CA SER A 228 -14.17 -1.43 17.61
C SER A 228 -13.15 -2.54 17.92
N GLY A 229 -13.42 -3.35 18.97
CA GLY A 229 -12.50 -4.41 19.38
C GLY A 229 -11.37 -3.90 20.28
N ALA A 230 -10.12 -3.98 19.84
CA ALA A 230 -8.93 -3.54 20.58
C ALA A 230 -8.03 -2.63 19.73
N CYS A 231 -8.63 -1.68 19.02
CA CYS A 231 -7.93 -0.79 18.11
C CYS A 231 -7.06 0.24 18.82
N SER A 232 -5.95 0.62 18.18
CA SER A 232 -5.05 1.65 18.66
C SER A 232 -4.80 2.68 17.57
N ILE A 233 -5.42 3.84 17.68
CA ILE A 233 -5.36 4.90 16.68
C ILE A 233 -4.57 6.08 17.24
N ASP A 234 -3.48 6.45 16.59
CA ASP A 234 -2.65 7.60 16.94
C ASP A 234 -2.71 8.63 15.80
N ALA A 235 -3.59 9.61 15.93
CA ALA A 235 -3.76 10.74 15.02
C ALA A 235 -3.38 12.08 15.70
N LYS A 236 -2.46 12.04 16.68
CA LYS A 236 -2.01 13.27 17.37
C LYS A 236 -1.24 14.22 16.44
N ASP A 237 -0.61 13.66 15.40
CA ASP A 237 0.19 14.41 14.41
C ASP A 237 -0.61 14.76 13.14
N LEU A 238 -1.91 14.38 13.08
CA LEU A 238 -2.86 14.81 12.05
C LEU A 238 -3.69 15.97 12.60
N ASN A 239 -3.47 17.18 12.07
CA ASN A 239 -4.22 18.36 12.48
C ASN A 239 -5.57 18.42 11.77
N ALA A 240 -6.67 18.28 12.53
CA ALA A 240 -8.02 18.40 12.03
C ALA A 240 -8.72 19.67 12.55
N ASP A 241 -9.54 20.33 11.72
CA ASP A 241 -10.42 21.38 12.21
C ASP A 241 -11.54 20.79 13.08
N TYR A 242 -12.16 19.73 12.61
CA TYR A 242 -13.27 19.02 13.26
C TYR A 242 -12.93 17.53 13.37
N ALA A 243 -13.12 16.95 14.53
CA ALA A 243 -12.96 15.52 14.72
C ALA A 243 -14.24 14.89 15.32
N SER A 244 -14.57 13.69 14.85
CA SER A 244 -15.61 12.83 15.44
C SER A 244 -15.00 11.49 15.77
N VAL A 245 -15.22 10.98 16.99
CA VAL A 245 -14.63 9.72 17.45
C VAL A 245 -15.67 8.87 18.15
N ASP A 246 -15.97 7.72 17.57
CA ASP A 246 -16.80 6.69 18.15
C ASP A 246 -15.93 5.46 18.47
N LEU A 247 -15.88 5.05 19.71
CA LEU A 247 -15.07 3.88 20.11
C LEU A 247 -15.91 2.88 20.90
N SER A 248 -15.66 1.62 20.64
CA SER A 248 -16.24 0.51 21.37
C SER A 248 -15.20 -0.56 21.72
N GLY A 249 -15.59 -1.55 22.56
CA GLY A 249 -14.69 -2.59 23.03
C GLY A 249 -13.63 -2.08 24.01
N ALA A 250 -12.36 -2.25 23.69
CA ALA A 250 -11.20 -1.80 24.46
C ALA A 250 -10.26 -0.92 23.62
N SER A 251 -10.84 -0.08 22.78
CA SER A 251 -10.13 0.76 21.83
C SER A 251 -9.59 2.04 22.46
N LYS A 252 -8.56 2.60 21.84
CA LYS A 252 -7.97 3.87 22.26
C LYS A 252 -7.65 4.74 21.05
N ALA A 253 -7.88 6.04 21.17
CA ALA A 253 -7.51 7.02 20.15
C ALA A 253 -6.73 8.20 20.77
N LYS A 254 -5.77 8.71 19.99
CA LYS A 254 -5.20 10.04 20.19
C LYS A 254 -5.61 10.88 18.99
N VAL A 255 -6.13 12.08 19.23
CA VAL A 255 -6.62 12.96 18.18
C VAL A 255 -6.18 14.41 18.42
N ASN A 256 -5.95 15.14 17.36
CA ASN A 256 -5.64 16.55 17.41
C ASN A 256 -6.71 17.33 16.63
N ALA A 257 -7.46 18.21 17.35
CA ALA A 257 -8.53 18.98 16.77
C ALA A 257 -8.51 20.44 17.26
N ASP A 258 -8.76 21.38 16.35
CA ASP A 258 -8.64 22.81 16.67
C ASP A 258 -9.98 23.48 16.96
N LYS A 259 -11.08 23.09 16.32
CA LYS A 259 -12.39 23.74 16.47
C LYS A 259 -13.36 22.94 17.33
N GLU A 260 -13.58 21.67 16.99
CA GLU A 260 -14.55 20.82 17.67
C GLU A 260 -14.11 19.35 17.68
N LEU A 261 -14.26 18.69 18.83
CA LEU A 261 -14.13 17.25 18.99
C LEU A 261 -15.45 16.70 19.56
N ARG A 262 -16.15 15.93 18.74
CA ARG A 262 -17.30 15.11 19.15
C ARG A 262 -16.82 13.72 19.51
N TYR A 263 -17.40 13.11 20.54
CA TYR A 263 -17.05 11.75 20.89
C TYR A 263 -18.18 11.00 21.57
N ASP A 264 -18.25 9.71 21.25
CA ASP A 264 -19.09 8.72 21.92
C ASP A 264 -18.21 7.52 22.31
N ILE A 265 -17.96 7.33 23.62
CA ILE A 265 -17.08 6.27 24.11
C ILE A 265 -17.55 5.70 25.45
N PRO A 266 -17.54 4.35 25.62
CA PRO A 266 -17.75 3.72 26.92
C PRO A 266 -16.51 3.85 27.80
N ARG A 267 -16.66 3.53 29.10
CA ARG A 267 -15.56 3.55 30.09
C ARG A 267 -14.37 2.64 29.76
N SER A 268 -14.58 1.62 28.96
CA SER A 268 -13.52 0.69 28.51
C SER A 268 -12.59 1.30 27.46
N CYS A 269 -13.02 2.36 26.78
CA CYS A 269 -12.25 3.07 25.77
C CYS A 269 -11.58 4.32 26.36
N LYS A 270 -10.58 4.85 25.63
CA LYS A 270 -9.87 6.07 26.04
C LYS A 270 -9.58 6.97 24.83
N ILE A 271 -9.85 8.27 25.00
CA ILE A 271 -9.36 9.31 24.10
C ILE A 271 -8.33 10.17 24.82
N THR A 272 -7.23 10.45 24.14
CA THR A 272 -6.31 11.53 24.49
C THR A 272 -6.36 12.57 23.40
N TYR A 273 -6.79 13.79 23.71
CA TYR A 273 -6.92 14.83 22.70
C TYR A 273 -5.86 15.92 22.85
N TYR A 274 -5.49 16.48 21.73
CA TYR A 274 -4.57 17.61 21.57
C TYR A 274 -5.28 18.75 20.85
N GLY A 275 -4.68 19.94 20.81
CA GLY A 275 -5.28 21.12 20.21
C GLY A 275 -6.21 21.87 21.15
N ASN A 276 -7.06 22.76 20.59
CA ASN A 276 -7.90 23.70 21.32
C ASN A 276 -9.40 23.49 21.11
N ALA A 277 -9.79 22.33 20.59
CA ALA A 277 -11.17 22.02 20.24
C ALA A 277 -12.15 22.15 21.41
N ARG A 278 -13.35 22.62 21.10
CA ARG A 278 -14.51 22.49 21.98
C ARG A 278 -14.94 21.02 22.03
N LEU A 279 -15.05 20.46 23.23
CA LEU A 279 -15.48 19.09 23.44
C LEU A 279 -17.01 18.98 23.46
N ILE A 280 -17.55 18.01 22.71
CA ILE A 280 -18.97 17.64 22.71
C ILE A 280 -19.05 16.15 23.03
N ASN A 281 -19.47 15.84 24.24
CA ASN A 281 -19.71 14.47 24.68
C ASN A 281 -21.11 14.04 24.26
N LEU A 282 -21.21 12.90 23.57
CA LEU A 282 -22.46 12.28 23.13
C LEU A 282 -22.87 11.08 24.01
N SER A 283 -21.93 10.58 24.86
CA SER A 283 -22.14 9.49 25.80
C SER A 283 -22.28 9.98 27.24
N ASP A 284 -22.79 9.13 28.12
CA ASP A 284 -22.85 9.42 29.58
C ASP A 284 -21.46 9.22 30.24
N ASP A 285 -20.53 8.57 29.58
CA ASP A 285 -19.20 8.27 30.10
C ASP A 285 -18.16 9.32 29.67
N ASN A 286 -17.11 9.51 30.46
CA ASN A 286 -16.10 10.52 30.21
C ASN A 286 -14.69 9.99 30.56
N ASN A 287 -14.09 9.27 29.62
CA ASN A 287 -12.69 8.84 29.71
C ASN A 287 -11.82 9.56 28.68
N VAL A 288 -11.91 10.90 28.68
CA VAL A 288 -11.21 11.77 27.75
C VAL A 288 -10.21 12.63 28.54
N VAL A 289 -8.96 12.64 28.08
CA VAL A 289 -7.86 13.34 28.77
C VAL A 289 -7.16 14.25 27.79
N LYS A 290 -6.86 15.49 28.20
CA LYS A 290 -6.01 16.38 27.42
C LYS A 290 -4.57 15.89 27.43
N GLY A 291 -3.96 15.78 26.27
CA GLY A 291 -2.51 15.51 26.14
C GLY A 291 -1.68 16.75 26.43
N ASN A 292 -0.44 16.54 26.82
CA ASN A 292 0.54 17.60 27.10
C ASN A 292 1.31 17.94 25.83
#